data_6e8e34f008733a1db4a61b4c76928e6a
#
_entry.id   6e8e34f008733a1db4a61b4c76928e6a
#
_cell.length_a   1.000
_cell.length_b   1.000
_cell.length_c   1.000
_cell.angle_alpha   90.00
_cell.angle_beta   90.00
_cell.angle_gamma   90.00
#
_symmetry.space_group_name_H-M   'P 1'
#
loop_
_entity.id
_entity.type
_entity.pdbx_description
1 polymer ?
#
loop_
_entity_poly.entity_id
_entity_poly.type
_entity_poly.pdbx_seq_one_letter_code
_entity_poly.pdbx_strand_id
1 'polypeptide(L)'
;NTQGYSDDGENFNTLTDVSFENTIDQINALYIDNQKNVFILCFSEEKDEYVMYKYNSNGEKIKENTFDFNVFFSFNIYNDELYILYSNKSMVSQYALIDKQSLQLIEQKDISNNNFEFFSNASNSCNCYYYDNNSNSVCSLSLENGSITEEIDLNNYNIYFVTGFSMFTNGTFIIPTSDKLYISYITNNNNIQTINIAGLGTDAKLSELINNFNAENNGYRISFTDYGKYSYNDEDSYFSGYEKLDEEILSNNIPDIIITNPLFNMQKYQDKNLFTDLYPLMKNDTDFNEDDYFTNIIDTFTYDDKLLQMPYRLFVTTLLGTNNTSQHSDNYMDYKEFIDFININPDSIYISSNDALPEIFLSSYINEFVDIKNSKCDFKNDTFYNTLKMLKSNFKSQQQYDKDCSSPDEHIMYPETALLQTVCDSIDYKELYFFGIPSFKEAACLINGFDGFAITESCTNKDIAWDFIKQLISDDYQNDMEDNIPVKKSALEHSITERTYCNSRKITFDELAAENPQIEKMISLFDKPFILSQSDSQIYKLIENELQAFYNEKKSAEETAENIQNLITRYLCE
;
A
#
# COMPACT_ATOMS: atom_id res chain seq x y z
N ASN A 1 -28.69 40.66 -1.99
CA ASN A 1 -28.36 39.44 -2.76
C ASN A 1 -29.32 39.35 -3.94
N THR A 2 -28.78 39.40 -5.15
CA THR A 2 -29.54 39.40 -6.40
C THR A 2 -29.64 37.95 -6.89
N GLN A 3 -30.87 37.48 -7.15
CA GLN A 3 -31.10 36.20 -7.81
C GLN A 3 -31.26 36.39 -9.31
N GLY A 4 -30.67 35.53 -10.09
CA GLY A 4 -30.78 35.53 -11.53
C GLY A 4 -30.98 34.10 -12.06
N TYR A 5 -31.46 34.02 -13.29
CA TYR A 5 -31.53 32.76 -14.02
C TYR A 5 -30.95 32.95 -15.43
N SER A 6 -30.51 31.88 -16.00
CA SER A 6 -30.03 31.85 -17.39
C SER A 6 -30.68 30.67 -18.10
N ASP A 7 -31.30 30.94 -19.26
CA ASP A 7 -31.90 29.92 -20.10
C ASP A 7 -30.88 29.35 -21.10
N ASP A 8 -29.80 30.07 -21.36
CA ASP A 8 -28.74 29.73 -22.36
C ASP A 8 -27.34 29.59 -21.78
N GLY A 9 -27.16 29.85 -20.47
CA GLY A 9 -25.86 29.84 -19.79
C GLY A 9 -25.00 31.09 -20.05
N GLU A 10 -25.43 32.02 -20.94
CA GLU A 10 -24.69 33.22 -21.33
C GLU A 10 -25.29 34.50 -20.79
N ASN A 11 -26.63 34.55 -20.74
CA ASN A 11 -27.35 35.73 -20.29
C ASN A 11 -28.09 35.50 -18.96
N PHE A 12 -27.77 36.30 -17.94
CA PHE A 12 -28.42 36.23 -16.63
C PHE A 12 -29.48 37.29 -16.48
N ASN A 13 -30.70 36.86 -16.26
CA ASN A 13 -31.81 37.75 -15.95
C ASN A 13 -32.01 37.83 -14.44
N THR A 14 -32.08 39.03 -13.90
CA THR A 14 -32.43 39.26 -12.49
C THR A 14 -33.90 38.96 -12.26
N LEU A 15 -34.22 37.99 -11.38
CA LEU A 15 -35.58 37.68 -10.98
C LEU A 15 -36.11 38.73 -10.01
N THR A 16 -35.36 38.97 -8.94
CA THR A 16 -35.70 39.95 -7.90
C THR A 16 -34.52 40.11 -6.94
N ASP A 17 -34.53 41.25 -6.22
CA ASP A 17 -33.66 41.44 -5.08
C ASP A 17 -34.37 40.95 -3.81
N VAL A 18 -33.84 39.94 -3.16
CA VAL A 18 -34.34 39.42 -1.90
C VAL A 18 -33.63 40.11 -0.75
N SER A 19 -34.39 40.83 0.08
CA SER A 19 -33.86 41.40 1.32
C SER A 19 -34.23 40.51 2.50
N PHE A 20 -33.26 40.17 3.33
CA PHE A 20 -33.48 39.44 4.57
C PHE A 20 -33.65 40.43 5.73
N GLU A 21 -34.68 40.23 6.57
CA GLU A 21 -34.98 41.08 7.72
C GLU A 21 -34.05 40.84 8.92
N ASN A 22 -33.37 39.68 8.92
CA ASN A 22 -32.41 39.26 9.97
C ASN A 22 -30.99 39.18 9.39
N THR A 23 -30.01 39.28 10.26
CA THR A 23 -28.63 38.94 9.92
C THR A 23 -28.57 37.48 9.51
N ILE A 24 -28.26 37.23 8.23
CA ILE A 24 -28.02 35.90 7.68
C ILE A 24 -26.54 35.81 7.41
N ASP A 25 -25.92 34.83 8.02
CA ASP A 25 -24.48 34.64 7.89
C ASP A 25 -24.15 33.78 6.66
N GLN A 26 -25.02 32.79 6.35
CA GLN A 26 -24.79 31.88 5.24
C GLN A 26 -26.08 31.43 4.58
N ILE A 27 -26.11 31.42 3.24
CA ILE A 27 -27.13 30.72 2.45
C ILE A 27 -26.66 29.31 2.19
N ASN A 28 -27.36 28.32 2.71
CA ASN A 28 -26.97 26.92 2.61
C ASN A 28 -27.56 26.20 1.42
N ALA A 29 -28.80 26.52 1.05
CA ALA A 29 -29.47 25.91 -0.08
C ALA A 29 -30.57 26.79 -0.69
N LEU A 30 -30.87 26.52 -1.95
CA LEU A 30 -31.91 27.18 -2.71
C LEU A 30 -32.65 26.16 -3.58
N TYR A 31 -34.00 26.30 -3.62
CA TYR A 31 -34.85 25.51 -4.49
C TYR A 31 -35.94 26.41 -5.10
N ILE A 32 -36.28 26.14 -6.35
CA ILE A 32 -37.37 26.81 -7.06
C ILE A 32 -38.37 25.75 -7.51
N ASP A 33 -39.63 25.87 -7.09
CA ASP A 33 -40.69 24.95 -7.47
C ASP A 33 -41.27 25.25 -8.88
N ASN A 34 -42.13 24.35 -9.36
CA ASN A 34 -42.80 24.50 -10.66
C ASN A 34 -43.72 25.72 -10.73
N GLN A 35 -44.10 26.29 -9.59
CA GLN A 35 -44.91 27.52 -9.49
C GLN A 35 -44.04 28.79 -9.42
N LYS A 36 -42.71 28.61 -9.55
CA LYS A 36 -41.68 29.65 -9.40
C LYS A 36 -41.62 30.27 -8.00
N ASN A 37 -42.09 29.56 -6.97
CA ASN A 37 -41.78 29.94 -5.60
C ASN A 37 -40.33 29.58 -5.29
N VAL A 38 -39.66 30.44 -4.54
CA VAL A 38 -38.27 30.27 -4.16
C VAL A 38 -38.18 29.89 -2.69
N PHE A 39 -37.50 28.81 -2.39
CA PHE A 39 -37.23 28.33 -1.04
C PHE A 39 -35.73 28.52 -0.77
N ILE A 40 -35.40 29.22 0.30
CA ILE A 40 -34.01 29.51 0.67
C ILE A 40 -33.79 29.05 2.09
N LEU A 41 -32.84 28.18 2.30
CA LEU A 41 -32.36 27.78 3.63
C LEU A 41 -31.13 28.60 3.99
N CYS A 42 -31.16 29.24 5.14
CA CYS A 42 -30.08 30.06 5.64
C CYS A 42 -29.69 29.62 7.04
N PHE A 43 -28.43 29.78 7.41
CA PHE A 43 -27.95 29.62 8.78
C PHE A 43 -27.74 30.99 9.42
N SER A 44 -28.16 31.13 10.68
CA SER A 44 -27.92 32.30 11.50
C SER A 44 -26.99 31.93 12.66
N GLU A 45 -25.75 32.41 12.63
CA GLU A 45 -24.77 32.19 13.72
C GLU A 45 -25.23 32.82 15.04
N GLU A 46 -25.92 33.97 14.99
CA GLU A 46 -26.43 34.66 16.18
C GLU A 46 -27.43 33.80 16.98
N LYS A 47 -28.22 32.99 16.28
CA LYS A 47 -29.29 32.17 16.88
C LYS A 47 -28.93 30.69 16.96
N ASP A 48 -27.86 30.25 16.28
CA ASP A 48 -27.49 28.84 16.08
C ASP A 48 -28.65 28.01 15.50
N GLU A 49 -29.35 28.58 14.50
CA GLU A 49 -30.55 27.99 13.92
C GLU A 49 -30.55 28.11 12.39
N TYR A 50 -31.20 27.15 11.73
CA TYR A 50 -31.51 27.24 10.31
C TYR A 50 -32.89 27.86 10.09
N VAL A 51 -32.97 28.80 9.16
CA VAL A 51 -34.22 29.47 8.80
C VAL A 51 -34.51 29.25 7.33
N MET A 52 -35.68 28.70 7.03
CA MET A 52 -36.17 28.57 5.66
C MET A 52 -37.15 29.70 5.35
N TYR A 53 -36.90 30.37 4.24
CA TYR A 53 -37.75 31.40 3.68
C TYR A 53 -38.42 30.90 2.41
N LYS A 54 -39.70 31.21 2.24
CA LYS A 54 -40.44 31.02 0.99
C LYS A 54 -40.84 32.38 0.41
N TYR A 55 -40.51 32.58 -0.86
CA TYR A 55 -40.89 33.74 -1.64
C TYR A 55 -41.73 33.31 -2.84
N ASN A 56 -42.67 34.18 -3.27
CA ASN A 56 -43.41 33.99 -4.51
C ASN A 56 -42.55 34.40 -5.73
N SER A 57 -43.10 34.22 -6.94
CA SER A 57 -42.46 34.59 -8.20
C SER A 57 -42.20 36.11 -8.36
N ASN A 58 -42.83 36.96 -7.54
CA ASN A 58 -42.60 38.40 -7.53
C ASN A 58 -41.55 38.83 -6.48
N GLY A 59 -40.96 37.88 -5.73
CA GLY A 59 -39.97 38.16 -4.69
C GLY A 59 -40.57 38.57 -3.35
N GLU A 60 -41.88 38.42 -3.16
CA GLU A 60 -42.53 38.73 -1.88
C GLU A 60 -42.41 37.55 -0.93
N LYS A 61 -41.97 37.81 0.31
CA LYS A 61 -41.86 36.77 1.34
C LYS A 61 -43.27 36.27 1.71
N ILE A 62 -43.50 34.98 1.48
CA ILE A 62 -44.76 34.32 1.80
C ILE A 62 -44.73 33.79 3.23
N LYS A 63 -43.62 33.14 3.61
CA LYS A 63 -43.51 32.43 4.87
C LYS A 63 -42.03 32.22 5.27
N GLU A 64 -41.85 32.00 6.59
CA GLU A 64 -40.61 31.52 7.17
C GLU A 64 -40.87 30.44 8.22
N ASN A 65 -39.92 29.56 8.43
CA ASN A 65 -39.91 28.60 9.52
C ASN A 65 -38.45 28.35 9.98
N THR A 66 -38.29 28.11 11.27
CA THR A 66 -36.97 27.85 11.89
C THR A 66 -36.85 26.39 12.21
N PHE A 67 -35.63 25.87 12.03
CA PHE A 67 -35.27 24.47 12.29
C PHE A 67 -34.11 24.40 13.25
N ASP A 68 -34.18 23.48 14.20
CA ASP A 68 -33.14 23.20 15.18
C ASP A 68 -32.28 22.02 14.72
N PHE A 69 -31.62 22.19 13.57
CA PHE A 69 -30.66 21.21 13.05
C PHE A 69 -29.30 21.41 13.70
N ASN A 70 -28.51 20.32 13.74
CA ASN A 70 -27.08 20.42 14.01
C ASN A 70 -26.29 20.72 12.73
N VAL A 71 -26.58 19.98 11.65
CA VAL A 71 -25.95 20.14 10.34
C VAL A 71 -27.01 19.95 9.25
N PHE A 72 -26.97 20.79 8.25
CA PHE A 72 -27.71 20.60 7.00
C PHE A 72 -26.80 19.92 5.97
N PHE A 73 -27.30 18.90 5.29
CA PHE A 73 -26.57 18.18 4.24
C PHE A 73 -27.04 18.59 2.84
N SER A 74 -28.30 18.38 2.51
CA SER A 74 -28.78 18.70 1.16
C SER A 74 -30.29 18.88 1.07
N PHE A 75 -30.74 19.56 -0.02
CA PHE A 75 -32.10 19.47 -0.55
C PHE A 75 -32.16 18.44 -1.68
N ASN A 76 -33.26 17.68 -1.72
CA ASN A 76 -33.55 16.71 -2.75
C ASN A 76 -34.97 16.83 -3.24
N ILE A 77 -35.18 16.60 -4.53
CA ILE A 77 -36.51 16.78 -5.16
C ILE A 77 -36.91 15.46 -5.80
N TYR A 78 -38.10 15.00 -5.43
CA TYR A 78 -38.71 13.83 -6.02
C TYR A 78 -40.22 14.04 -6.16
N ASN A 79 -40.76 13.81 -7.35
CA ASN A 79 -42.18 14.03 -7.69
C ASN A 79 -42.70 15.43 -7.32
N ASP A 80 -41.89 16.46 -7.54
CA ASP A 80 -42.15 17.85 -7.14
C ASP A 80 -42.27 18.07 -5.61
N GLU A 81 -41.89 17.09 -4.82
CA GLU A 81 -41.77 17.21 -3.36
C GLU A 81 -40.34 17.56 -2.94
N LEU A 82 -40.24 18.36 -1.87
CA LEU A 82 -38.95 18.83 -1.36
C LEU A 82 -38.55 18.03 -0.11
N TYR A 83 -37.50 17.25 -0.23
CA TYR A 83 -36.89 16.53 0.88
C TYR A 83 -35.66 17.28 1.40
N ILE A 84 -35.45 17.19 2.70
CA ILE A 84 -34.25 17.71 3.36
C ILE A 84 -33.52 16.61 4.06
N LEU A 85 -32.17 16.57 3.90
CA LEU A 85 -31.25 15.74 4.67
C LEU A 85 -30.51 16.60 5.68
N TYR A 86 -30.47 16.19 6.93
CA TYR A 86 -29.90 16.95 8.02
C TYR A 86 -29.44 16.02 9.17
N SER A 87 -28.61 16.54 10.08
CA SER A 87 -28.35 15.92 11.38
C SER A 87 -29.10 16.74 12.46
N ASN A 88 -29.80 16.03 13.34
CA ASN A 88 -30.46 16.69 14.49
C ASN A 88 -29.43 17.00 15.61
N LYS A 89 -29.84 17.70 16.66
CA LYS A 89 -28.96 18.06 17.80
C LYS A 89 -28.43 16.85 18.60
N SER A 90 -28.99 15.67 18.39
CA SER A 90 -28.48 14.41 18.95
C SER A 90 -27.50 13.72 18.02
N MET A 91 -27.03 14.38 16.97
CA MET A 91 -26.09 13.86 15.95
C MET A 91 -26.62 12.66 15.16
N VAL A 92 -27.95 12.50 15.10
CA VAL A 92 -28.60 11.47 14.27
C VAL A 92 -28.91 12.06 12.91
N SER A 93 -28.43 11.41 11.86
CA SER A 93 -28.78 11.78 10.49
C SER A 93 -30.21 11.40 10.17
N GLN A 94 -30.94 12.34 9.55
CA GLN A 94 -32.34 12.19 9.23
C GLN A 94 -32.66 12.74 7.84
N TYR A 95 -33.70 12.21 7.22
CA TYR A 95 -34.34 12.88 6.10
C TYR A 95 -35.82 13.09 6.40
N ALA A 96 -36.38 14.15 5.82
CA ALA A 96 -37.76 14.50 5.99
C ALA A 96 -38.35 15.16 4.74
N LEU A 97 -39.64 15.00 4.53
CA LEU A 97 -40.39 15.78 3.57
C LEU A 97 -40.70 17.16 4.15
N ILE A 98 -40.55 18.21 3.37
CA ILE A 98 -40.98 19.57 3.73
C ILE A 98 -42.35 19.86 3.12
N ASP A 99 -43.32 20.12 3.97
CA ASP A 99 -44.57 20.69 3.50
C ASP A 99 -44.35 22.09 2.93
N LYS A 100 -44.50 22.26 1.62
CA LYS A 100 -44.20 23.51 0.91
C LYS A 100 -45.13 24.68 1.30
N GLN A 101 -46.25 24.43 2.00
CA GLN A 101 -47.18 25.48 2.48
C GLN A 101 -46.85 25.93 3.89
N SER A 102 -46.66 24.99 4.80
CA SER A 102 -46.36 25.28 6.21
C SER A 102 -44.90 25.47 6.50
N LEU A 103 -43.99 24.98 5.63
CA LEU A 103 -42.56 24.85 5.81
C LEU A 103 -42.18 23.95 7.01
N GLN A 104 -43.06 23.05 7.41
CA GLN A 104 -42.77 22.10 8.50
C GLN A 104 -42.22 20.79 7.95
N LEU A 105 -41.41 20.12 8.76
CA LEU A 105 -40.94 18.76 8.47
C LEU A 105 -42.07 17.78 8.73
N ILE A 106 -42.34 16.95 7.74
CA ILE A 106 -43.23 15.80 7.83
C ILE A 106 -42.49 14.53 7.41
N GLU A 107 -43.01 13.38 7.83
CA GLU A 107 -42.43 12.09 7.48
C GLU A 107 -40.92 11.94 7.79
N GLN A 108 -40.54 12.39 8.99
CA GLN A 108 -39.13 12.31 9.43
C GLN A 108 -38.71 10.84 9.64
N LYS A 109 -37.55 10.48 9.12
CA LYS A 109 -36.97 9.15 9.27
C LYS A 109 -35.47 9.22 9.59
N ASP A 110 -35.02 8.38 10.52
CA ASP A 110 -33.62 8.24 10.84
C ASP A 110 -32.88 7.49 9.74
N ILE A 111 -31.61 7.85 9.51
CA ILE A 111 -30.72 7.21 8.59
C ILE A 111 -29.58 6.61 9.39
N SER A 112 -29.22 5.35 9.10
CA SER A 112 -28.16 4.62 9.83
C SER A 112 -26.74 5.11 9.55
N ASN A 113 -26.53 6.00 8.59
CA ASN A 113 -25.24 6.55 8.21
C ASN A 113 -25.09 8.02 8.58
N ASN A 114 -23.93 8.44 9.08
CA ASN A 114 -23.63 9.81 9.51
C ASN A 114 -22.51 10.49 8.70
N ASN A 115 -21.97 9.83 7.63
CA ASN A 115 -20.78 10.31 6.91
C ASN A 115 -21.09 10.70 5.47
N PHE A 116 -22.03 11.61 5.32
CA PHE A 116 -22.44 12.14 4.03
C PHE A 116 -21.51 13.27 3.59
N GLU A 117 -20.85 13.09 2.46
CA GLU A 117 -20.16 14.17 1.75
C GLU A 117 -20.68 14.24 0.31
N PHE A 118 -20.63 15.42 -0.30
CA PHE A 118 -20.97 15.65 -1.70
C PHE A 118 -22.23 14.96 -2.21
N PHE A 119 -23.33 15.68 -2.18
CA PHE A 119 -24.61 15.18 -2.68
C PHE A 119 -24.84 15.54 -4.14
N SER A 120 -25.45 14.63 -4.89
CA SER A 120 -25.94 14.90 -6.23
C SER A 120 -27.34 14.37 -6.43
N ASN A 121 -28.19 15.21 -7.01
CA ASN A 121 -29.54 14.86 -7.39
C ASN A 121 -29.62 14.62 -8.89
N ALA A 122 -29.87 13.38 -9.31
CA ALA A 122 -30.44 13.18 -10.63
C ALA A 122 -31.86 13.74 -10.60
N SER A 123 -32.17 14.73 -11.43
CA SER A 123 -33.46 15.32 -11.48
C SER A 123 -34.56 14.25 -11.64
N ASN A 124 -35.52 14.22 -10.72
CA ASN A 124 -36.63 13.27 -10.70
C ASN A 124 -36.30 11.82 -10.34
N SER A 125 -35.18 11.55 -9.69
CA SER A 125 -34.89 10.23 -9.12
C SER A 125 -35.44 10.09 -7.72
N CYS A 126 -36.00 8.93 -7.38
CA CYS A 126 -36.36 8.61 -5.99
C CYS A 126 -35.12 8.38 -5.10
N ASN A 127 -33.93 8.34 -5.69
CA ASN A 127 -32.70 8.19 -4.98
C ASN A 127 -31.89 9.48 -4.96
N CYS A 128 -31.38 9.79 -3.78
CA CYS A 128 -30.37 10.80 -3.55
C CYS A 128 -29.00 10.12 -3.52
N TYR A 129 -28.11 10.55 -4.38
CA TYR A 129 -26.75 9.99 -4.45
C TYR A 129 -25.79 10.86 -3.63
N TYR A 130 -24.85 10.20 -2.94
CA TYR A 130 -23.83 10.87 -2.13
C TYR A 130 -22.54 10.06 -2.10
N TYR A 131 -21.45 10.72 -1.73
CA TYR A 131 -20.20 10.08 -1.42
C TYR A 131 -20.10 9.82 0.08
N ASP A 132 -19.82 8.58 0.46
CA ASP A 132 -19.53 8.15 1.82
C ASP A 132 -18.01 8.04 2.00
N ASN A 133 -17.45 8.96 2.78
CA ASN A 133 -15.99 9.03 3.00
C ASN A 133 -15.47 7.85 3.83
N ASN A 134 -16.27 7.25 4.71
CA ASN A 134 -15.81 6.13 5.54
C ASN A 134 -15.67 4.83 4.76
N SER A 135 -16.62 4.54 3.90
CA SER A 135 -16.55 3.36 3.02
C SER A 135 -15.82 3.64 1.72
N ASN A 136 -15.48 4.92 1.44
CA ASN A 136 -14.96 5.39 0.16
C ASN A 136 -15.84 4.92 -1.02
N SER A 137 -17.15 5.13 -0.90
CA SER A 137 -18.13 4.60 -1.85
C SER A 137 -19.12 5.66 -2.31
N VAL A 138 -19.62 5.53 -3.53
CA VAL A 138 -20.82 6.23 -3.97
C VAL A 138 -22.02 5.44 -3.56
N CYS A 139 -22.89 6.06 -2.77
CA CYS A 139 -24.09 5.45 -2.22
C CYS A 139 -25.34 6.16 -2.72
N SER A 140 -26.47 5.46 -2.73
CA SER A 140 -27.78 6.03 -2.94
C SER A 140 -28.66 5.85 -1.70
N LEU A 141 -29.42 6.89 -1.37
CA LEU A 141 -30.45 6.89 -0.35
C LEU A 141 -31.82 6.94 -1.03
N SER A 142 -32.65 5.94 -0.83
CA SER A 142 -34.03 5.94 -1.31
C SER A 142 -34.91 6.90 -0.49
N LEU A 143 -35.46 7.92 -1.11
CA LEU A 143 -36.38 8.88 -0.47
C LEU A 143 -37.72 8.25 -0.12
N GLU A 144 -38.11 7.12 -0.72
CA GLU A 144 -39.35 6.43 -0.43
C GLU A 144 -39.32 5.64 0.88
N ASN A 145 -38.24 4.90 1.11
CA ASN A 145 -38.17 3.96 2.24
C ASN A 145 -36.98 4.16 3.18
N GLY A 146 -35.98 5.00 2.81
CA GLY A 146 -34.79 5.27 3.58
C GLY A 146 -33.70 4.21 3.46
N SER A 147 -33.84 3.25 2.53
CA SER A 147 -32.78 2.27 2.31
C SER A 147 -31.55 2.90 1.66
N ILE A 148 -30.39 2.49 2.12
CA ILE A 148 -29.09 2.86 1.54
C ILE A 148 -28.60 1.69 0.70
N THR A 149 -28.11 2.01 -0.50
CA THR A 149 -27.46 1.04 -1.40
C THR A 149 -26.09 1.58 -1.77
N GLU A 150 -25.07 0.78 -1.64
CA GLU A 150 -23.75 1.07 -2.22
C GLU A 150 -23.83 0.82 -3.73
N GLU A 151 -23.59 1.87 -4.50
CA GLU A 151 -23.65 1.82 -5.97
C GLU A 151 -22.29 1.56 -6.60
N ILE A 152 -21.23 2.17 -6.03
CA ILE A 152 -19.86 2.06 -6.50
C ILE A 152 -18.95 2.08 -5.28
N ASP A 153 -18.23 1.00 -5.02
CA ASP A 153 -17.09 0.99 -4.12
C ASP A 153 -15.87 1.53 -4.87
N LEU A 154 -15.43 2.74 -4.51
CA LEU A 154 -14.31 3.42 -5.17
C LEU A 154 -12.96 2.78 -4.84
N ASN A 155 -12.87 2.01 -3.76
CA ASN A 155 -11.66 1.24 -3.45
C ASN A 155 -11.35 0.22 -4.55
N ASN A 156 -12.39 -0.36 -5.17
CA ASN A 156 -12.24 -1.27 -6.30
C ASN A 156 -11.62 -0.64 -7.56
N TYR A 157 -11.54 0.69 -7.59
CA TYR A 157 -10.98 1.47 -8.70
C TYR A 157 -9.77 2.32 -8.25
N ASN A 158 -9.32 2.17 -7.01
CA ASN A 158 -8.24 2.96 -6.40
C ASN A 158 -8.46 4.47 -6.53
N ILE A 159 -9.72 4.91 -6.39
CA ILE A 159 -10.09 6.32 -6.43
C ILE A 159 -10.16 6.81 -4.99
N TYR A 160 -9.27 7.72 -4.63
CA TYR A 160 -9.16 8.30 -3.29
C TYR A 160 -9.15 9.83 -3.38
N PHE A 161 -9.26 10.49 -2.22
CA PHE A 161 -9.23 11.96 -2.12
C PHE A 161 -10.28 12.63 -3.00
N VAL A 162 -11.50 12.10 -2.95
CA VAL A 162 -12.66 12.67 -3.65
C VAL A 162 -12.89 14.10 -3.17
N THR A 163 -12.93 15.06 -4.11
CA THR A 163 -13.14 16.49 -3.82
C THR A 163 -14.51 16.98 -4.24
N GLY A 164 -15.32 16.10 -4.81
CA GLY A 164 -16.67 16.40 -5.26
C GLY A 164 -17.33 15.17 -5.86
N PHE A 165 -18.62 15.30 -6.16
CA PHE A 165 -19.41 14.24 -6.78
C PHE A 165 -20.55 14.84 -7.56
N SER A 166 -20.81 14.35 -8.74
CA SER A 166 -21.98 14.72 -9.53
C SER A 166 -22.50 13.54 -10.32
N MET A 167 -23.82 13.40 -10.36
CA MET A 167 -24.51 12.41 -11.18
C MET A 167 -25.40 13.09 -12.21
N PHE A 168 -25.33 12.63 -13.45
CA PHE A 168 -26.19 13.06 -14.52
C PHE A 168 -27.42 12.15 -14.68
N THR A 169 -28.47 12.68 -15.30
CA THR A 169 -29.73 11.95 -15.52
C THR A 169 -29.59 10.68 -16.38
N ASN A 170 -28.50 10.54 -17.12
CA ASN A 170 -28.21 9.35 -17.93
C ASN A 170 -27.45 8.26 -17.15
N GLY A 171 -27.23 8.44 -15.82
CA GLY A 171 -26.49 7.50 -14.99
C GLY A 171 -24.98 7.68 -15.04
N THR A 172 -24.47 8.76 -15.63
CA THR A 172 -23.04 9.08 -15.61
C THR A 172 -22.69 9.72 -14.29
N PHE A 173 -21.64 9.23 -13.63
CA PHE A 173 -21.02 9.85 -12.46
C PHE A 173 -19.76 10.61 -12.87
N ILE A 174 -19.58 11.79 -12.29
CA ILE A 174 -18.33 12.54 -12.32
C ILE A 174 -17.78 12.64 -10.91
N ILE A 175 -16.55 12.17 -10.73
CA ILE A 175 -15.87 12.09 -9.44
C ILE A 175 -14.53 12.80 -9.58
N PRO A 176 -14.44 14.09 -9.22
CA PRO A 176 -13.17 14.80 -9.14
C PRO A 176 -12.40 14.37 -7.89
N THR A 177 -11.10 14.21 -8.05
CA THR A 177 -10.13 14.04 -6.96
C THR A 177 -9.20 15.24 -6.93
N SER A 178 -8.20 15.23 -6.06
CA SER A 178 -7.22 16.32 -5.97
C SER A 178 -6.42 16.54 -7.27
N ASP A 179 -6.27 15.51 -8.11
CA ASP A 179 -5.38 15.47 -9.27
C ASP A 179 -6.05 14.99 -10.57
N LYS A 180 -7.20 14.30 -10.49
CA LYS A 180 -7.86 13.65 -11.64
C LYS A 180 -9.37 13.89 -11.65
N LEU A 181 -9.96 13.68 -12.81
CA LEU A 181 -11.41 13.67 -13.01
C LEU A 181 -11.83 12.31 -13.55
N TYR A 182 -12.56 11.55 -12.76
CA TYR A 182 -13.10 10.27 -13.18
C TYR A 182 -14.52 10.44 -13.73
N ILE A 183 -14.80 9.77 -14.85
CA ILE A 183 -16.15 9.73 -15.45
C ILE A 183 -16.54 8.25 -15.54
N SER A 184 -17.56 7.87 -14.79
CA SER A 184 -18.07 6.50 -14.76
C SER A 184 -19.43 6.43 -15.44
N TYR A 185 -19.62 5.38 -16.22
CA TYR A 185 -20.91 5.07 -16.84
C TYR A 185 -21.43 3.78 -16.22
N ILE A 186 -22.69 3.80 -15.77
CA ILE A 186 -23.37 2.55 -15.39
C ILE A 186 -23.60 1.77 -16.68
N THR A 187 -22.76 0.76 -16.93
CA THR A 187 -22.96 -0.19 -18.02
C THR A 187 -23.53 -1.48 -17.45
N ASN A 188 -24.70 -1.92 -17.94
CA ASN A 188 -25.25 -3.24 -17.63
C ASN A 188 -24.45 -4.34 -18.38
N ASN A 189 -23.12 -4.29 -18.34
CA ASN A 189 -22.29 -5.29 -19.00
C ASN A 189 -22.05 -6.48 -18.05
N ASN A 190 -23.03 -7.38 -17.99
CA ASN A 190 -23.02 -8.60 -17.15
C ASN A 190 -21.95 -9.63 -17.56
N ASN A 191 -21.05 -9.28 -18.50
CA ASN A 191 -20.05 -10.21 -19.05
C ASN A 191 -18.61 -9.88 -18.59
N ILE A 192 -18.40 -8.88 -17.74
CA ILE A 192 -17.06 -8.57 -17.22
C ILE A 192 -16.73 -9.58 -16.12
N GLN A 193 -15.62 -10.29 -16.28
CA GLN A 193 -15.10 -11.20 -15.26
C GLN A 193 -14.15 -10.41 -14.34
N THR A 194 -14.33 -10.58 -13.05
CA THR A 194 -13.49 -9.90 -12.05
C THR A 194 -12.37 -10.82 -11.59
N ILE A 195 -11.15 -10.30 -11.54
CA ILE A 195 -9.98 -10.90 -10.89
C ILE A 195 -9.77 -10.15 -9.59
N ASN A 196 -9.90 -10.85 -8.48
CA ASN A 196 -9.78 -10.26 -7.15
C ASN A 196 -8.35 -10.34 -6.64
N ILE A 197 -7.76 -9.19 -6.35
CA ILE A 197 -6.44 -9.07 -5.73
C ILE A 197 -6.62 -8.71 -4.25
N ALA A 198 -5.87 -9.36 -3.37
CA ALA A 198 -5.82 -9.06 -1.94
C ALA A 198 -4.40 -8.68 -1.52
N GLY A 199 -4.27 -7.67 -0.65
CA GLY A 199 -2.98 -7.22 -0.12
C GLY A 199 -3.10 -6.21 1.01
N LEU A 200 -1.99 -5.72 1.53
CA LEU A 200 -1.92 -4.70 2.58
C LEU A 200 -1.64 -3.32 1.97
N GLY A 201 -2.64 -2.74 1.31
CA GLY A 201 -2.52 -1.46 0.64
C GLY A 201 -1.94 -1.56 -0.78
N THR A 202 -1.99 -0.44 -1.49
CA THR A 202 -1.37 -0.24 -2.81
C THR A 202 -0.60 1.07 -2.81
N ASP A 203 0.45 1.17 -3.59
CA ASP A 203 1.06 2.44 -3.94
C ASP A 203 0.35 3.10 -5.14
N ALA A 204 0.71 4.35 -5.43
CA ALA A 204 0.10 5.11 -6.51
C ALA A 204 0.31 4.46 -7.88
N LYS A 205 1.47 3.82 -8.09
CA LYS A 205 1.85 3.21 -9.38
C LYS A 205 1.08 1.92 -9.63
N LEU A 206 0.92 1.07 -8.62
CA LEU A 206 0.09 -0.12 -8.71
C LEU A 206 -1.39 0.26 -8.92
N SER A 207 -1.86 1.28 -8.23
CA SER A 207 -3.22 1.82 -8.42
C SER A 207 -3.45 2.32 -9.85
N GLU A 208 -2.46 3.02 -10.42
CA GLU A 208 -2.53 3.47 -11.80
C GLU A 208 -2.53 2.30 -12.79
N LEU A 209 -1.70 1.29 -12.57
CA LEU A 209 -1.67 0.08 -13.40
C LEU A 209 -3.02 -0.65 -13.39
N ILE A 210 -3.64 -0.83 -12.23
CA ILE A 210 -4.97 -1.43 -12.11
C ILE A 210 -6.01 -0.60 -12.89
N ASN A 211 -5.98 0.72 -12.76
CA ASN A 211 -6.90 1.61 -13.48
C ASN A 211 -6.71 1.53 -14.99
N ASN A 212 -5.47 1.49 -15.48
CA ASN A 212 -5.16 1.35 -16.90
C ASN A 212 -5.65 -0.01 -17.43
N PHE A 213 -5.37 -1.09 -16.73
CA PHE A 213 -5.86 -2.44 -17.09
C PHE A 213 -7.40 -2.47 -17.18
N ASN A 214 -8.07 -1.87 -16.20
CA ASN A 214 -9.53 -1.81 -16.17
C ASN A 214 -10.11 -0.92 -17.28
N ALA A 215 -9.39 0.10 -17.74
CA ALA A 215 -9.80 0.99 -18.81
C ALA A 215 -9.70 0.37 -20.21
N GLU A 216 -8.84 -0.62 -20.41
CA GLU A 216 -8.68 -1.31 -21.70
C GLU A 216 -9.92 -2.11 -22.13
N ASN A 217 -10.86 -2.37 -21.21
CA ASN A 217 -12.16 -2.99 -21.45
C ASN A 217 -12.10 -4.30 -22.27
N ASN A 218 -11.16 -5.16 -21.93
CA ASN A 218 -10.92 -6.45 -22.59
C ASN A 218 -11.80 -7.60 -22.07
N GLY A 219 -12.89 -7.29 -21.35
CA GLY A 219 -13.82 -8.26 -20.75
C GLY A 219 -13.41 -8.72 -19.34
N TYR A 220 -12.32 -8.19 -18.81
CA TYR A 220 -11.83 -8.47 -17.46
C TYR A 220 -11.67 -7.18 -16.66
N ARG A 221 -11.72 -7.30 -15.35
CA ARG A 221 -11.51 -6.22 -14.40
C ARG A 221 -10.72 -6.72 -13.20
N ILE A 222 -9.74 -5.95 -12.76
CA ILE A 222 -9.07 -6.14 -11.48
C ILE A 222 -9.88 -5.42 -10.39
N SER A 223 -10.15 -6.12 -9.30
CA SER A 223 -10.71 -5.56 -8.06
C SER A 223 -9.71 -5.77 -6.94
N PHE A 224 -9.31 -4.71 -6.27
CA PHE A 224 -8.35 -4.77 -5.16
C PHE A 224 -9.07 -4.70 -3.81
N THR A 225 -8.79 -5.65 -2.93
CA THR A 225 -9.27 -5.65 -1.55
C THR A 225 -8.11 -5.32 -0.61
N ASP A 226 -8.20 -4.16 0.05
CA ASP A 226 -7.21 -3.70 1.01
C ASP A 226 -7.47 -4.29 2.40
N TYR A 227 -6.57 -5.16 2.84
CA TYR A 227 -6.53 -5.71 4.19
C TYR A 227 -5.70 -4.85 5.16
N GLY A 228 -4.95 -3.88 4.67
CA GLY A 228 -4.18 -2.92 5.48
C GLY A 228 -5.07 -2.13 6.44
N LYS A 229 -6.34 -1.91 6.08
CA LYS A 229 -7.34 -1.27 6.95
C LYS A 229 -7.52 -1.94 8.32
N TYR A 230 -7.18 -3.20 8.46
CA TYR A 230 -7.24 -3.92 9.74
C TYR A 230 -5.98 -3.71 10.60
N SER A 231 -4.93 -3.14 10.01
CA SER A 231 -3.63 -2.91 10.65
C SER A 231 -3.48 -1.52 11.31
N TYR A 232 -4.43 -0.59 11.14
CA TYR A 232 -4.28 0.81 11.58
C TYR A 232 -4.59 1.09 13.05
N ASN A 233 -5.05 0.11 13.84
CA ASN A 233 -5.60 0.38 15.17
C ASN A 233 -4.73 -0.02 16.37
N ASP A 234 -3.56 -0.66 16.17
CA ASP A 234 -2.70 -1.12 17.27
C ASP A 234 -1.22 -1.13 16.86
N GLU A 235 -0.30 -0.84 17.79
CA GLU A 235 1.15 -0.89 17.54
C GLU A 235 1.67 -2.31 17.20
N ASP A 236 0.92 -3.36 17.60
CA ASP A 236 1.18 -4.76 17.23
C ASP A 236 0.50 -5.17 15.90
N SER A 237 -0.10 -4.24 15.18
CA SER A 237 -1.14 -4.50 14.17
C SER A 237 -0.66 -4.71 12.74
N TYR A 238 0.64 -4.64 12.45
CA TYR A 238 1.14 -4.91 11.08
C TYR A 238 0.75 -6.29 10.55
N PHE A 239 0.50 -7.25 11.44
CA PHE A 239 0.11 -8.62 11.08
C PHE A 239 -1.41 -8.81 10.93
N SER A 240 -2.21 -7.93 11.54
CA SER A 240 -3.68 -8.11 11.61
C SER A 240 -4.35 -8.18 10.23
N GLY A 241 -3.81 -7.49 9.24
CA GLY A 241 -4.31 -7.57 7.86
C GLY A 241 -4.14 -8.95 7.25
N TYR A 242 -2.95 -9.55 7.39
CA TYR A 242 -2.72 -10.92 6.89
C TYR A 242 -3.41 -11.98 7.73
N GLU A 243 -3.57 -11.79 9.05
CA GLU A 243 -4.38 -12.67 9.89
C GLU A 243 -5.84 -12.70 9.40
N LYS A 244 -6.38 -11.52 9.04
CA LYS A 244 -7.72 -11.44 8.47
C LYS A 244 -7.85 -12.10 7.11
N LEU A 245 -6.86 -11.92 6.23
CA LEU A 245 -6.80 -12.63 4.95
C LEU A 245 -6.71 -14.15 5.15
N ASP A 246 -5.91 -14.60 6.13
CA ASP A 246 -5.82 -16.01 6.51
C ASP A 246 -7.17 -16.61 6.93
N GLU A 247 -7.94 -15.88 7.75
CA GLU A 247 -9.29 -16.32 8.16
C GLU A 247 -10.21 -16.51 6.95
N GLU A 248 -10.13 -15.60 5.96
CA GLU A 248 -10.95 -15.69 4.76
C GLU A 248 -10.52 -16.86 3.86
N ILE A 249 -9.21 -17.06 3.66
CA ILE A 249 -8.67 -18.22 2.94
C ILE A 249 -9.14 -19.53 3.60
N LEU A 250 -9.07 -19.62 4.94
CA LEU A 250 -9.53 -20.79 5.68
C LEU A 250 -11.05 -20.99 5.57
N SER A 251 -11.81 -19.92 5.37
CA SER A 251 -13.26 -19.95 5.13
C SER A 251 -13.64 -20.23 3.67
N ASN A 252 -12.63 -20.54 2.82
CA ASN A 252 -12.76 -20.78 1.37
C ASN A 252 -13.18 -19.55 0.58
N ASN A 253 -12.93 -18.34 1.12
CA ASN A 253 -13.03 -17.07 0.39
C ASN A 253 -11.62 -16.68 -0.10
N ILE A 254 -11.17 -17.33 -1.18
CA ILE A 254 -9.80 -17.25 -1.67
C ILE A 254 -9.76 -16.23 -2.81
N PRO A 255 -8.95 -15.15 -2.73
CA PRO A 255 -8.75 -14.23 -3.83
C PRO A 255 -8.00 -14.90 -4.99
N ASP A 256 -8.11 -14.34 -6.20
CA ASP A 256 -7.43 -14.85 -7.39
C ASP A 256 -5.92 -14.58 -7.35
N ILE A 257 -5.54 -13.43 -6.81
CA ILE A 257 -4.13 -13.00 -6.66
C ILE A 257 -3.93 -12.50 -5.22
N ILE A 258 -2.80 -12.83 -4.64
CA ILE A 258 -2.36 -12.29 -3.34
C ILE A 258 -1.07 -11.49 -3.54
N ILE A 259 -1.04 -10.25 -3.05
CA ILE A 259 0.20 -9.48 -2.94
C ILE A 259 0.96 -10.05 -1.74
N THR A 260 2.17 -10.49 -1.99
CA THR A 260 3.04 -11.11 -1.00
C THR A 260 4.18 -10.18 -0.62
N ASN A 261 4.61 -10.26 0.62
CA ASN A 261 5.79 -9.61 1.16
C ASN A 261 6.37 -10.47 2.30
N PRO A 262 7.46 -10.08 2.98
CA PRO A 262 8.03 -10.87 4.07
C PRO A 262 7.08 -11.18 5.23
N LEU A 263 5.99 -10.41 5.42
CA LEU A 263 5.01 -10.65 6.47
C LEU A 263 3.98 -11.73 6.11
N PHE A 264 3.85 -12.04 4.81
CA PHE A 264 2.96 -13.10 4.35
C PHE A 264 3.64 -14.46 4.48
N ASN A 265 3.11 -15.32 5.33
CA ASN A 265 3.69 -16.65 5.56
C ASN A 265 3.41 -17.60 4.39
N MET A 266 4.23 -17.48 3.32
CA MET A 266 4.15 -18.34 2.13
C MET A 266 4.30 -19.83 2.47
N GLN A 267 5.18 -20.17 3.44
CA GLN A 267 5.46 -21.56 3.81
C GLN A 267 4.23 -22.29 4.38
N LYS A 268 3.36 -21.56 5.09
CA LYS A 268 2.09 -22.10 5.61
C LYS A 268 1.20 -22.73 4.53
N TYR A 269 1.33 -22.24 3.29
CA TYR A 269 0.46 -22.60 2.18
C TYR A 269 1.12 -23.43 1.09
N GLN A 270 2.46 -23.61 1.13
CA GLN A 270 3.21 -24.40 0.14
C GLN A 270 2.64 -25.82 -0.04
N ASP A 271 2.50 -26.55 1.04
CA ASP A 271 2.02 -27.95 1.02
C ASP A 271 0.51 -28.07 0.81
N LYS A 272 -0.23 -26.97 0.85
CA LYS A 272 -1.69 -26.95 0.70
C LYS A 272 -2.16 -26.74 -0.74
N ASN A 273 -1.23 -26.62 -1.69
CA ASN A 273 -1.50 -26.28 -3.09
C ASN A 273 -2.42 -25.04 -3.23
N LEU A 274 -2.18 -24.01 -2.42
CA LEU A 274 -2.94 -22.77 -2.52
C LEU A 274 -2.53 -21.98 -3.77
N PHE A 275 -1.25 -22.05 -4.14
CA PHE A 275 -0.68 -21.22 -5.21
C PHE A 275 -0.36 -22.02 -6.46
N THR A 276 -0.51 -21.36 -7.59
CA THR A 276 -0.19 -21.86 -8.92
C THR A 276 1.31 -21.72 -9.18
N ASP A 277 1.91 -22.74 -9.77
CA ASP A 277 3.26 -22.65 -10.31
C ASP A 277 3.29 -21.70 -11.52
N LEU A 278 4.08 -20.65 -11.46
CA LEU A 278 4.17 -19.63 -12.51
C LEU A 278 5.07 -20.05 -13.69
N TYR A 279 6.01 -20.99 -13.51
CA TYR A 279 6.89 -21.42 -14.60
C TYR A 279 6.14 -21.91 -15.85
N PRO A 280 5.06 -22.69 -15.76
CA PRO A 280 4.26 -23.05 -16.94
C PRO A 280 3.64 -21.85 -17.65
N LEU A 281 3.19 -20.82 -16.90
CA LEU A 281 2.61 -19.60 -17.50
C LEU A 281 3.71 -18.80 -18.21
N MET A 282 4.86 -18.60 -17.59
CA MET A 282 6.03 -17.94 -18.20
C MET A 282 6.48 -18.66 -19.49
N LYS A 283 6.58 -19.97 -19.43
CA LYS A 283 7.03 -20.77 -20.58
C LYS A 283 6.07 -20.74 -21.77
N ASN A 284 4.78 -20.63 -21.52
CA ASN A 284 3.74 -20.59 -22.55
C ASN A 284 3.55 -19.18 -23.13
N ASP A 285 4.06 -18.16 -22.44
CA ASP A 285 3.99 -16.76 -22.88
C ASP A 285 5.10 -16.48 -23.91
N THR A 286 4.70 -16.24 -25.16
CA THR A 286 5.64 -15.98 -26.27
C THR A 286 6.30 -14.61 -26.18
N ASP A 287 5.74 -13.69 -25.38
CA ASP A 287 6.23 -12.33 -25.20
C ASP A 287 7.11 -12.19 -23.95
N PHE A 288 7.22 -13.26 -23.16
CA PHE A 288 8.11 -13.32 -22.00
C PHE A 288 9.44 -13.96 -22.38
N ASN A 289 10.54 -13.22 -22.19
CA ASN A 289 11.89 -13.72 -22.40
C ASN A 289 12.64 -13.75 -21.07
N GLU A 290 12.93 -14.94 -20.57
CA GLU A 290 13.60 -15.15 -19.28
C GLU A 290 15.00 -14.51 -19.21
N ASP A 291 15.71 -14.42 -20.35
CA ASP A 291 17.05 -13.81 -20.44
C ASP A 291 17.05 -12.30 -20.09
N ASP A 292 15.90 -11.63 -20.17
CA ASP A 292 15.76 -10.21 -19.84
C ASP A 292 15.76 -9.94 -18.33
N TYR A 293 15.67 -11.01 -17.51
CA TYR A 293 15.51 -10.92 -16.07
C TYR A 293 16.70 -11.52 -15.32
N PHE A 294 16.84 -11.13 -14.06
CA PHE A 294 17.79 -11.77 -13.13
C PHE A 294 17.17 -13.08 -12.61
N THR A 295 17.38 -14.16 -13.36
CA THR A 295 16.76 -15.46 -13.06
C THR A 295 17.19 -16.03 -11.72
N ASN A 296 18.43 -15.84 -11.32
CA ASN A 296 18.95 -16.23 -10.01
C ASN A 296 18.24 -15.53 -8.84
N ILE A 297 17.72 -14.30 -9.05
CA ILE A 297 16.85 -13.61 -8.08
C ILE A 297 15.48 -14.28 -8.07
N ILE A 298 14.87 -14.49 -9.23
CA ILE A 298 13.56 -15.14 -9.36
C ILE A 298 13.60 -16.54 -8.74
N ASP A 299 14.65 -17.30 -9.02
CA ASP A 299 14.86 -18.65 -8.49
C ASP A 299 14.95 -18.70 -6.96
N THR A 300 15.33 -17.57 -6.31
CA THR A 300 15.33 -17.47 -4.85
C THR A 300 13.90 -17.59 -4.25
N PHE A 301 12.87 -17.29 -5.05
CA PHE A 301 11.46 -17.42 -4.70
C PHE A 301 10.84 -18.77 -5.09
N THR A 302 11.67 -19.74 -5.48
CA THR A 302 11.25 -21.09 -5.86
C THR A 302 11.12 -21.99 -4.64
N TYR A 303 10.05 -22.75 -4.57
CA TYR A 303 9.73 -23.70 -3.52
C TYR A 303 9.45 -25.07 -4.13
N ASP A 304 10.21 -26.09 -3.76
CA ASP A 304 10.10 -27.46 -4.31
C ASP A 304 9.98 -27.44 -5.86
N ASP A 305 10.91 -26.74 -6.52
CA ASP A 305 11.00 -26.54 -7.97
C ASP A 305 9.80 -25.81 -8.62
N LYS A 306 8.99 -25.12 -7.85
CA LYS A 306 7.86 -24.29 -8.33
C LYS A 306 8.06 -22.84 -7.98
N LEU A 307 7.80 -21.94 -8.91
CA LEU A 307 7.72 -20.51 -8.66
C LEU A 307 6.31 -20.16 -8.22
N LEU A 308 6.10 -19.97 -6.92
CA LEU A 308 4.77 -19.72 -6.35
C LEU A 308 4.42 -18.23 -6.25
N GLN A 309 5.41 -17.35 -6.42
CA GLN A 309 5.23 -15.91 -6.42
C GLN A 309 6.26 -15.25 -7.33
N MET A 310 5.85 -14.20 -8.03
CA MET A 310 6.73 -13.36 -8.85
C MET A 310 7.10 -12.11 -8.06
N PRO A 311 8.37 -11.94 -7.65
CA PRO A 311 8.80 -10.67 -7.07
C PRO A 311 8.82 -9.59 -8.15
N TYR A 312 8.48 -8.35 -7.78
CA TYR A 312 8.58 -7.23 -8.70
C TYR A 312 9.38 -6.05 -8.13
N ARG A 313 9.51 -5.98 -6.82
CA ARG A 313 10.25 -4.95 -6.09
C ARG A 313 11.08 -5.60 -4.99
N LEU A 314 12.38 -5.28 -4.93
CA LEU A 314 13.31 -5.91 -4.01
C LEU A 314 14.04 -4.86 -3.18
N PHE A 315 14.17 -5.15 -1.89
CA PHE A 315 15.07 -4.47 -0.97
C PHE A 315 16.22 -5.42 -0.68
N VAL A 316 17.43 -5.02 -0.99
CA VAL A 316 18.60 -5.86 -0.84
C VAL A 316 19.62 -5.24 0.09
N THR A 317 20.29 -6.08 0.87
CA THR A 317 21.39 -5.70 1.73
C THR A 317 22.65 -6.46 1.31
N THR A 318 23.77 -5.75 1.25
CA THR A 318 25.10 -6.34 1.10
C THR A 318 26.09 -5.66 2.06
N LEU A 319 27.26 -6.22 2.26
CA LEU A 319 28.33 -5.53 2.97
C LEU A 319 29.22 -4.79 1.98
N LEU A 320 29.33 -3.48 2.17
CA LEU A 320 30.24 -2.61 1.43
C LEU A 320 31.35 -2.09 2.33
N GLY A 321 32.45 -1.66 1.72
CA GLY A 321 33.52 -0.95 2.39
C GLY A 321 34.20 0.06 1.46
N THR A 322 34.88 1.02 2.06
CA THR A 322 35.62 2.09 1.38
C THR A 322 37.12 1.97 1.54
N ASN A 323 37.58 1.06 2.38
CA ASN A 323 39.01 0.83 2.65
C ASN A 323 39.46 -0.52 2.15
N ASN A 324 40.50 -0.51 1.29
CA ASN A 324 41.20 -1.73 0.87
C ASN A 324 42.08 -2.23 2.00
N THR A 325 41.63 -3.21 2.74
CA THR A 325 42.53 -4.02 3.54
C THR A 325 43.06 -5.12 2.62
N SER A 326 44.35 -5.11 2.37
CA SER A 326 45.11 -5.93 1.41
C SER A 326 44.91 -7.46 1.49
N GLN A 327 43.96 -7.94 2.28
CA GLN A 327 43.66 -9.36 2.47
C GLN A 327 42.28 -9.80 1.91
N HIS A 328 41.36 -8.86 1.59
CA HIS A 328 39.97 -9.20 1.23
C HIS A 328 39.40 -8.31 0.12
N SER A 329 40.17 -7.99 -0.89
CA SER A 329 39.65 -7.23 -2.04
C SER A 329 38.68 -8.08 -2.85
N ASP A 330 37.40 -7.67 -2.89
CA ASP A 330 36.35 -8.23 -3.75
C ASP A 330 36.12 -9.76 -3.63
N ASN A 331 36.48 -10.37 -2.49
CA ASN A 331 36.20 -11.76 -2.21
C ASN A 331 35.09 -11.90 -1.18
N TYR A 332 34.02 -12.57 -1.57
CA TYR A 332 32.97 -12.95 -0.64
C TYR A 332 33.55 -13.85 0.45
N MET A 333 33.35 -13.49 1.71
CA MET A 333 33.71 -14.32 2.84
C MET A 333 32.66 -15.38 3.06
N ASP A 334 33.08 -16.62 3.27
CA ASP A 334 32.17 -17.59 3.84
C ASP A 334 31.87 -17.25 5.31
N TYR A 335 30.87 -17.90 5.86
CA TYR A 335 30.45 -17.67 7.23
C TYR A 335 31.59 -17.79 8.25
N LYS A 336 32.42 -18.80 8.12
CA LYS A 336 33.54 -19.06 9.04
C LYS A 336 34.63 -18.00 8.92
N GLU A 337 35.02 -17.68 7.71
CA GLU A 337 36.01 -16.63 7.41
C GLU A 337 35.55 -15.29 7.99
N PHE A 338 34.25 -14.97 7.86
CA PHE A 338 33.67 -13.75 8.41
C PHE A 338 33.72 -13.74 9.94
N ILE A 339 33.32 -14.83 10.61
CA ILE A 339 33.37 -14.92 12.07
C ILE A 339 34.81 -14.78 12.57
N ASP A 340 35.77 -15.46 11.92
CA ASP A 340 37.16 -15.37 12.27
C ASP A 340 37.70 -13.94 12.09
N PHE A 341 37.34 -13.30 10.97
CA PHE A 341 37.71 -11.92 10.69
C PHE A 341 37.19 -10.93 11.74
N ILE A 342 35.91 -11.00 12.09
CA ILE A 342 35.28 -10.10 13.09
C ILE A 342 35.83 -10.34 14.49
N ASN A 343 36.12 -11.59 14.88
CA ASN A 343 36.72 -11.90 16.19
C ASN A 343 38.12 -11.31 16.32
N ILE A 344 38.89 -11.22 15.23
CA ILE A 344 40.22 -10.60 15.21
C ILE A 344 40.12 -9.07 15.13
N ASN A 345 39.08 -8.56 14.44
CA ASN A 345 38.89 -7.14 14.16
C ASN A 345 37.49 -6.68 14.62
N PRO A 346 37.22 -6.58 15.93
CA PRO A 346 35.87 -6.34 16.45
C PRO A 346 35.26 -4.99 16.02
N ASP A 347 36.08 -3.99 15.69
CA ASP A 347 35.63 -2.68 15.22
C ASP A 347 35.64 -2.54 13.69
N SER A 348 35.72 -3.66 12.95
CA SER A 348 35.81 -3.64 11.49
C SER A 348 34.49 -3.37 10.79
N ILE A 349 33.36 -3.59 11.43
CA ILE A 349 32.03 -3.34 10.91
C ILE A 349 31.43 -2.10 11.55
N TYR A 350 30.95 -1.18 10.72
CA TYR A 350 30.05 -0.13 11.16
C TYR A 350 28.67 -0.72 11.49
N ILE A 351 28.19 -0.44 12.69
CA ILE A 351 26.88 -0.88 13.18
C ILE A 351 26.01 0.33 13.34
N SER A 352 24.97 0.47 12.52
CA SER A 352 24.03 1.58 12.57
C SER A 352 23.05 1.51 13.76
N SER A 353 22.81 0.30 14.28
CA SER A 353 22.05 0.03 15.49
C SER A 353 22.54 -1.28 16.13
N ASN A 354 22.24 -1.48 17.41
CA ASN A 354 22.59 -2.73 18.09
C ASN A 354 21.92 -3.97 17.46
N ASP A 355 20.84 -3.77 16.72
CA ASP A 355 20.05 -4.84 16.11
C ASP A 355 20.52 -5.17 14.68
N ALA A 356 21.32 -4.30 14.04
CA ALA A 356 21.72 -4.46 12.64
C ALA A 356 22.50 -5.76 12.36
N LEU A 357 23.48 -6.10 13.19
CA LEU A 357 24.21 -7.37 13.02
C LEU A 357 23.33 -8.59 13.34
N PRO A 358 22.60 -8.65 14.47
CA PRO A 358 21.67 -9.73 14.74
C PRO A 358 20.65 -9.92 13.62
N GLU A 359 20.11 -8.84 13.10
CA GLU A 359 19.11 -8.87 12.01
C GLU A 359 19.71 -9.49 10.75
N ILE A 360 20.86 -9.04 10.28
CA ILE A 360 21.54 -9.59 9.10
C ILE A 360 21.83 -11.08 9.31
N PHE A 361 22.37 -11.46 10.46
CA PHE A 361 22.70 -12.84 10.75
C PHE A 361 21.48 -13.74 10.83
N LEU A 362 20.46 -13.35 11.58
CA LEU A 362 19.25 -14.14 11.71
C LEU A 362 18.55 -14.28 10.34
N SER A 363 18.44 -13.18 9.61
CA SER A 363 17.83 -13.19 8.28
C SER A 363 18.58 -14.06 7.27
N SER A 364 19.93 -14.11 7.36
CA SER A 364 20.76 -14.87 6.43
C SER A 364 20.90 -16.36 6.79
N TYR A 365 20.81 -16.70 8.08
CA TYR A 365 21.21 -18.05 8.55
C TYR A 365 20.13 -18.81 9.27
N ILE A 366 18.98 -18.25 9.51
CA ILE A 366 17.91 -18.91 10.27
C ILE A 366 17.58 -20.28 9.67
N ASN A 367 17.58 -20.39 8.36
CA ASN A 367 17.28 -21.63 7.63
C ASN A 367 18.32 -22.75 7.85
N GLU A 368 19.53 -22.40 8.28
CA GLU A 368 20.54 -23.41 8.64
C GLU A 368 20.28 -24.02 10.02
N PHE A 369 19.51 -23.29 10.86
CA PHE A 369 19.18 -23.74 12.21
C PHE A 369 17.74 -24.20 12.34
N VAL A 370 16.86 -23.86 11.40
CA VAL A 370 15.42 -24.17 11.44
C VAL A 370 14.95 -24.77 10.12
N ASP A 371 14.44 -25.97 10.19
CA ASP A 371 13.76 -26.68 9.09
C ASP A 371 12.27 -26.72 9.41
N ILE A 372 11.54 -25.70 8.98
CA ILE A 372 10.11 -25.54 9.22
C ILE A 372 9.34 -26.72 8.62
N LYS A 373 9.73 -27.15 7.40
CA LYS A 373 9.07 -28.25 6.67
C LYS A 373 9.06 -29.57 7.47
N ASN A 374 10.15 -29.87 8.16
CA ASN A 374 10.30 -31.09 8.95
C ASN A 374 10.07 -30.85 10.46
N SER A 375 9.64 -29.64 10.85
CA SER A 375 9.44 -29.25 12.25
C SER A 375 10.67 -29.51 13.12
N LYS A 376 11.85 -29.13 12.63
CA LYS A 376 13.13 -29.35 13.33
C LYS A 376 13.92 -28.07 13.48
N CYS A 377 14.70 -27.99 14.54
CA CYS A 377 15.70 -26.94 14.71
C CYS A 377 16.95 -27.48 15.42
N ASP A 378 18.11 -26.84 15.17
CA ASP A 378 19.37 -27.16 15.83
C ASP A 378 20.15 -25.89 16.16
N PHE A 379 19.95 -25.37 17.36
CA PHE A 379 20.70 -24.24 17.91
C PHE A 379 21.79 -24.66 18.88
N LYS A 380 21.94 -25.96 19.16
CA LYS A 380 22.93 -26.48 20.12
C LYS A 380 24.19 -26.98 19.42
N ASN A 381 24.74 -26.17 18.52
CA ASN A 381 25.97 -26.51 17.78
C ASN A 381 27.03 -25.42 17.88
N ASP A 382 28.27 -25.75 17.56
CA ASP A 382 29.41 -24.83 17.66
C ASP A 382 29.26 -23.59 16.77
N THR A 383 28.57 -23.73 15.63
CA THR A 383 28.33 -22.63 14.71
C THR A 383 27.45 -21.55 15.38
N PHE A 384 26.35 -21.94 15.99
CA PHE A 384 25.47 -21.00 16.68
C PHE A 384 26.13 -20.40 17.92
N TYR A 385 26.88 -21.19 18.70
CA TYR A 385 27.65 -20.66 19.83
C TYR A 385 28.70 -19.63 19.41
N ASN A 386 29.39 -19.84 18.29
CA ASN A 386 30.34 -18.86 17.77
C ASN A 386 29.63 -17.60 17.25
N THR A 387 28.46 -17.74 16.63
CA THR A 387 27.62 -16.60 16.25
C THR A 387 27.23 -15.77 17.48
N LEU A 388 26.74 -16.39 18.55
CA LEU A 388 26.39 -15.70 19.78
C LEU A 388 27.60 -14.94 20.39
N LYS A 389 28.77 -15.55 20.40
CA LYS A 389 30.01 -14.89 20.91
C LYS A 389 30.38 -13.68 20.05
N MET A 390 30.32 -13.82 18.73
CA MET A 390 30.62 -12.74 17.80
C MET A 390 29.61 -11.58 17.98
N LEU A 391 28.32 -11.87 18.01
CA LEU A 391 27.27 -10.87 18.22
C LEU A 391 27.50 -10.13 19.55
N LYS A 392 27.85 -10.84 20.63
CA LYS A 392 28.14 -10.20 21.94
C LYS A 392 29.39 -9.34 21.90
N SER A 393 30.45 -9.75 21.20
CA SER A 393 31.69 -8.96 21.13
C SER A 393 31.50 -7.63 20.38
N ASN A 394 30.48 -7.55 19.51
CA ASN A 394 30.13 -6.34 18.74
C ASN A 394 28.94 -5.58 19.33
N PHE A 395 28.33 -6.09 20.40
CA PHE A 395 27.24 -5.40 21.07
C PHE A 395 27.77 -4.20 21.85
N LYS A 396 27.24 -3.02 21.58
CA LYS A 396 27.53 -1.77 22.30
C LYS A 396 26.35 -1.38 23.18
N SER A 397 26.60 -0.88 24.39
CA SER A 397 25.52 -0.26 25.16
C SER A 397 25.04 1.01 24.46
N GLN A 398 23.77 1.42 24.68
CA GLN A 398 23.22 2.64 24.08
C GLN A 398 24.11 3.86 24.37
N GLN A 399 24.67 3.96 25.59
CA GLN A 399 25.58 5.05 25.95
C GLN A 399 26.93 5.02 25.20
N GLN A 400 27.42 3.84 24.84
CA GLN A 400 28.62 3.69 24.03
C GLN A 400 28.31 4.00 22.56
N TYR A 401 27.16 3.52 22.09
CA TYR A 401 26.66 3.80 20.75
C TYR A 401 26.50 5.32 20.50
N ASP A 402 25.84 6.04 21.42
CA ASP A 402 25.63 7.50 21.31
C ASP A 402 26.95 8.32 21.35
N LYS A 403 28.01 7.75 21.89
CA LYS A 403 29.33 8.39 21.92
C LYS A 403 30.21 8.09 20.71
N ASP A 404 30.06 6.91 20.16
CA ASP A 404 30.83 6.42 19.02
C ASP A 404 30.09 6.73 17.70
N CYS A 405 29.65 7.97 17.48
CA CYS A 405 29.12 8.40 16.17
C CYS A 405 30.23 8.39 15.10
N SER A 406 30.89 7.26 14.94
CA SER A 406 31.81 7.02 13.83
C SER A 406 31.04 6.97 12.52
N SER A 407 31.67 7.43 11.45
CA SER A 407 31.10 7.32 10.10
C SER A 407 31.36 5.92 9.54
N PRO A 408 30.53 5.42 8.61
CA PRO A 408 30.84 4.20 7.86
C PRO A 408 32.24 4.17 7.25
N ASP A 409 32.78 5.32 6.88
CA ASP A 409 34.11 5.50 6.29
C ASP A 409 35.28 5.17 7.24
N GLU A 410 35.02 5.10 8.55
CA GLU A 410 36.02 4.75 9.56
C GLU A 410 36.16 3.23 9.77
N HIS A 411 35.24 2.45 9.17
CA HIS A 411 35.21 1.00 9.29
C HIS A 411 35.63 0.31 7.98
N ILE A 412 36.01 -0.96 8.09
CA ILE A 412 36.39 -1.75 6.92
C ILE A 412 35.17 -2.06 6.07
N MET A 413 34.04 -2.38 6.70
CA MET A 413 32.80 -2.72 6.03
C MET A 413 31.58 -2.22 6.80
N TYR A 414 30.47 -2.06 6.08
CA TYR A 414 29.18 -1.68 6.65
C TYR A 414 28.02 -2.33 5.86
N PRO A 415 26.89 -2.62 6.49
CA PRO A 415 25.69 -3.04 5.79
C PRO A 415 25.14 -1.90 4.94
N GLU A 416 24.87 -2.18 3.68
CA GLU A 416 24.28 -1.21 2.75
C GLU A 416 22.94 -1.74 2.24
N THR A 417 21.89 -0.96 2.47
CA THR A 417 20.51 -1.23 2.06
C THR A 417 20.06 -0.36 0.89
N ALA A 418 20.68 0.81 0.70
CA ALA A 418 20.45 1.70 -0.43
C ALA A 418 21.52 1.52 -1.51
N LEU A 419 21.78 0.28 -1.89
CA LEU A 419 22.90 -0.11 -2.75
C LEU A 419 23.00 0.71 -4.03
N LEU A 420 21.89 0.90 -4.73
CA LEU A 420 21.84 1.62 -5.99
C LEU A 420 22.24 3.09 -5.81
N GLN A 421 21.67 3.76 -4.80
CA GLN A 421 21.99 5.15 -4.49
C GLN A 421 23.46 5.31 -4.09
N THR A 422 23.95 4.45 -3.19
CA THR A 422 25.33 4.51 -2.69
C THR A 422 26.35 4.33 -3.80
N VAL A 423 26.12 3.40 -4.73
CA VAL A 423 27.02 3.19 -5.87
C VAL A 423 26.98 4.39 -6.81
N CYS A 424 25.80 4.88 -7.18
CA CYS A 424 25.66 6.05 -8.07
C CYS A 424 26.31 7.32 -7.46
N ASP A 425 26.10 7.57 -6.18
CA ASP A 425 26.69 8.72 -5.48
C ASP A 425 28.22 8.63 -5.32
N SER A 426 28.76 7.41 -5.30
CA SER A 426 30.19 7.16 -5.06
C SER A 426 31.04 7.15 -6.33
N ILE A 427 30.42 7.19 -7.51
CA ILE A 427 31.12 7.02 -8.81
C ILE A 427 32.33 7.93 -8.95
N ASP A 428 32.23 9.18 -8.55
CA ASP A 428 33.28 10.20 -8.75
C ASP A 428 34.23 10.35 -7.55
N TYR A 429 33.92 9.75 -6.39
CA TYR A 429 34.60 10.14 -5.13
C TYR A 429 35.26 9.00 -4.37
N LYS A 430 34.76 7.77 -4.48
CA LYS A 430 35.19 6.66 -3.63
C LYS A 430 35.28 5.35 -4.42
N GLU A 431 36.30 4.56 -4.13
CA GLU A 431 36.34 3.16 -4.54
C GLU A 431 35.55 2.34 -3.51
N LEU A 432 34.58 1.57 -3.98
CA LEU A 432 33.79 0.65 -3.17
C LEU A 432 34.31 -0.78 -3.29
N TYR A 433 34.30 -1.49 -2.18
CA TYR A 433 34.60 -2.90 -2.07
C TYR A 433 33.34 -3.65 -1.69
N PHE A 434 33.04 -4.72 -2.42
CA PHE A 434 31.83 -5.53 -2.24
C PHE A 434 32.18 -6.83 -1.53
N PHE A 435 31.79 -6.97 -0.27
CA PHE A 435 32.10 -8.15 0.54
C PHE A 435 31.01 -9.23 0.47
N GLY A 436 29.85 -8.92 -0.09
CA GLY A 436 28.70 -9.81 -0.10
C GLY A 436 28.10 -10.03 1.29
N ILE A 437 27.18 -10.96 1.40
CA ILE A 437 26.63 -11.40 2.68
C ILE A 437 27.34 -12.71 3.05
N PRO A 438 28.05 -12.74 4.19
CA PRO A 438 28.69 -13.96 4.65
C PRO A 438 27.64 -15.05 4.84
N SER A 439 27.80 -16.18 4.20
CA SER A 439 26.82 -17.27 4.24
C SER A 439 27.47 -18.64 4.19
N PHE A 440 26.71 -19.70 4.49
CA PHE A 440 27.15 -21.09 4.32
C PHE A 440 27.25 -21.51 2.85
N LYS A 441 26.66 -20.71 1.96
CA LYS A 441 26.76 -20.80 0.51
C LYS A 441 27.22 -19.44 0.01
N GLU A 442 28.01 -19.38 -1.08
CA GLU A 442 28.33 -18.08 -1.68
C GLU A 442 27.04 -17.27 -1.91
N ALA A 443 26.97 -16.09 -1.34
CA ALA A 443 25.87 -15.17 -1.56
C ALA A 443 26.38 -13.73 -1.67
N ALA A 444 25.85 -12.99 -2.64
CA ALA A 444 26.20 -11.61 -2.85
C ALA A 444 25.33 -10.67 -2.01
N CYS A 445 24.04 -10.95 -1.95
CA CYS A 445 23.08 -10.09 -1.29
C CYS A 445 22.04 -10.89 -0.51
N LEU A 446 21.51 -10.24 0.53
CA LEU A 446 20.33 -10.66 1.26
C LEU A 446 19.14 -9.88 0.71
N ILE A 447 18.09 -10.55 0.27
CA ILE A 447 16.79 -9.95 0.02
C ILE A 447 16.09 -9.87 1.37
N ASN A 448 16.12 -8.69 2.00
CA ASN A 448 15.52 -8.45 3.32
C ASN A 448 14.11 -7.90 3.24
N GLY A 449 13.68 -7.47 2.06
CA GLY A 449 12.32 -7.05 1.77
C GLY A 449 11.99 -7.27 0.30
N PHE A 450 10.74 -7.53 0.02
CA PHE A 450 10.23 -7.63 -1.35
C PHE A 450 8.73 -7.39 -1.37
N ASP A 451 8.22 -7.03 -2.55
CA ASP A 451 6.82 -7.19 -2.89
C ASP A 451 6.71 -8.12 -4.09
N GLY A 452 5.74 -9.01 -4.04
CA GLY A 452 5.50 -10.01 -5.08
C GLY A 452 4.01 -10.28 -5.25
N PHE A 453 3.69 -11.06 -6.29
CA PHE A 453 2.34 -11.49 -6.60
C PHE A 453 2.29 -13.00 -6.74
N ALA A 454 1.31 -13.62 -6.09
CA ALA A 454 1.04 -15.05 -6.18
C ALA A 454 -0.37 -15.28 -6.75
N ILE A 455 -0.47 -16.11 -7.79
CA ILE A 455 -1.76 -16.53 -8.37
C ILE A 455 -2.24 -17.74 -7.56
N THR A 456 -3.50 -17.72 -7.12
CA THR A 456 -4.06 -18.86 -6.39
C THR A 456 -4.57 -19.95 -7.34
N GLU A 457 -4.63 -21.19 -6.86
CA GLU A 457 -5.20 -22.31 -7.65
C GLU A 457 -6.70 -22.15 -7.91
N SER A 458 -7.42 -21.38 -7.09
CA SER A 458 -8.82 -21.03 -7.30
C SER A 458 -9.07 -20.05 -8.45
N CYS A 459 -8.04 -19.31 -8.87
CA CYS A 459 -8.14 -18.40 -10.00
C CYS A 459 -8.52 -19.16 -11.28
N THR A 460 -9.66 -18.80 -11.88
CA THR A 460 -10.15 -19.44 -13.11
C THR A 460 -9.54 -18.87 -14.38
N ASN A 461 -8.99 -17.64 -14.31
CA ASN A 461 -8.43 -16.90 -15.43
C ASN A 461 -6.92 -16.65 -15.22
N LYS A 462 -6.15 -17.73 -15.02
CA LYS A 462 -4.73 -17.67 -14.71
C LYS A 462 -3.89 -16.96 -15.76
N ASP A 463 -4.25 -17.10 -17.04
CA ASP A 463 -3.54 -16.41 -18.13
C ASP A 463 -3.71 -14.89 -18.03
N ILE A 464 -4.91 -14.41 -17.72
CA ILE A 464 -5.18 -12.97 -17.54
C ILE A 464 -4.53 -12.45 -16.25
N ALA A 465 -4.52 -13.25 -15.18
CA ALA A 465 -3.81 -12.91 -13.95
C ALA A 465 -2.29 -12.80 -14.21
N TRP A 466 -1.73 -13.67 -15.04
CA TRP A 466 -0.35 -13.58 -15.49
C TRP A 466 -0.08 -12.36 -16.35
N ASP A 467 -0.95 -12.04 -17.31
CA ASP A 467 -0.84 -10.84 -18.15
C ASP A 467 -0.82 -9.55 -17.32
N PHE A 468 -1.56 -9.51 -16.20
CA PHE A 468 -1.49 -8.41 -15.26
C PHE A 468 -0.15 -8.38 -14.50
N ILE A 469 0.30 -9.53 -13.97
CA ILE A 469 1.59 -9.63 -13.23
C ILE A 469 2.76 -9.28 -14.13
N LYS A 470 2.73 -9.71 -15.40
CA LYS A 470 3.77 -9.39 -16.39
C LYS A 470 3.96 -7.88 -16.60
N GLN A 471 2.91 -7.07 -16.47
CA GLN A 471 3.02 -5.62 -16.57
C GLN A 471 3.84 -5.02 -15.42
N LEU A 472 3.80 -5.62 -14.22
CA LEU A 472 4.58 -5.17 -13.06
C LEU A 472 6.09 -5.41 -13.21
N ILE A 473 6.48 -6.36 -14.06
CA ILE A 473 7.88 -6.65 -14.37
C ILE A 473 8.29 -6.15 -15.76
N SER A 474 7.48 -5.29 -16.39
CA SER A 474 7.80 -4.62 -17.66
C SER A 474 8.73 -3.43 -17.45
N ASP A 475 9.40 -2.95 -18.51
CA ASP A 475 10.23 -1.74 -18.45
C ASP A 475 9.41 -0.52 -17.98
N ASP A 476 8.19 -0.35 -18.51
CA ASP A 476 7.32 0.79 -18.18
C ASP A 476 7.03 0.87 -16.67
N TYR A 477 6.92 -0.29 -16.01
CA TYR A 477 6.70 -0.32 -14.56
C TYR A 477 8.02 -0.30 -13.78
N GLN A 478 9.03 -1.04 -14.20
CA GLN A 478 10.27 -1.25 -13.46
C GLN A 478 11.24 -0.05 -13.53
N ASN A 479 11.17 0.80 -14.57
CA ASN A 479 12.09 1.94 -14.75
C ASN A 479 12.03 3.01 -13.65
N ASP A 480 10.92 3.08 -12.90
CA ASP A 480 10.69 4.11 -11.86
C ASP A 480 10.58 3.49 -10.47
N MET A 481 11.48 2.57 -10.14
CA MET A 481 11.41 1.82 -8.86
C MET A 481 12.05 2.56 -7.68
N GLU A 482 12.35 3.86 -7.80
CA GLU A 482 13.07 4.63 -6.77
C GLU A 482 14.35 3.91 -6.31
N ASP A 483 14.52 3.66 -5.01
CA ASP A 483 15.72 3.01 -4.45
C ASP A 483 15.66 1.48 -4.45
N ASN A 484 14.60 0.90 -5.00
CA ASN A 484 14.41 -0.55 -5.05
C ASN A 484 15.15 -1.18 -6.22
N ILE A 485 15.48 -2.45 -6.09
CA ILE A 485 16.10 -3.21 -7.17
C ILE A 485 15.02 -3.86 -8.02
N PRO A 486 14.99 -3.55 -9.34
CA PRO A 486 14.10 -4.21 -10.27
C PRO A 486 14.55 -5.65 -10.56
N VAL A 487 13.60 -6.50 -10.96
CA VAL A 487 13.93 -7.86 -11.42
C VAL A 487 14.35 -7.91 -12.89
N LYS A 488 14.13 -6.82 -13.64
CA LYS A 488 14.45 -6.71 -15.06
C LYS A 488 15.80 -6.01 -15.26
N LYS A 489 16.67 -6.59 -16.09
CA LYS A 489 18.03 -6.10 -16.33
C LYS A 489 18.06 -4.70 -16.94
N SER A 490 17.26 -4.47 -18.00
CA SER A 490 17.16 -3.17 -18.66
C SER A 490 16.68 -2.05 -17.74
N ALA A 491 15.80 -2.36 -16.78
CA ALA A 491 15.31 -1.39 -15.82
C ALA A 491 16.37 -1.01 -14.78
N LEU A 492 17.23 -1.96 -14.37
CA LEU A 492 18.36 -1.64 -13.51
C LEU A 492 19.36 -0.73 -14.22
N GLU A 493 19.70 -1.05 -15.47
CA GLU A 493 20.58 -0.22 -16.32
C GLU A 493 20.02 1.19 -16.50
N HIS A 494 18.71 1.32 -16.74
CA HIS A 494 18.00 2.59 -16.83
C HIS A 494 18.12 3.38 -15.52
N SER A 495 17.82 2.75 -14.39
CA SER A 495 17.86 3.38 -13.07
C SER A 495 19.25 3.89 -12.71
N ILE A 496 20.30 3.12 -13.01
CA ILE A 496 21.71 3.54 -12.82
C ILE A 496 22.03 4.76 -13.69
N THR A 497 21.62 4.73 -14.96
CA THR A 497 21.91 5.79 -15.92
C THR A 497 21.24 7.10 -15.52
N GLU A 498 19.96 7.07 -15.17
CA GLU A 498 19.19 8.26 -14.77
C GLU A 498 19.72 8.87 -13.46
N ARG A 499 20.08 8.04 -12.48
CA ARG A 499 20.60 8.52 -11.18
C ARG A 499 21.97 9.18 -11.30
N THR A 500 22.83 8.62 -12.13
CA THR A 500 24.21 9.11 -12.25
C THR A 500 24.28 10.43 -12.98
N TYR A 501 23.37 10.70 -13.93
CA TYR A 501 23.43 11.90 -14.78
C TYR A 501 22.13 12.72 -14.77
N CYS A 502 21.69 13.12 -13.62
CA CYS A 502 20.47 13.92 -13.43
C CYS A 502 20.32 15.20 -14.30
N ASN A 503 21.31 15.67 -15.10
CA ASN A 503 21.06 17.00 -15.68
C ASN A 503 21.79 17.45 -16.96
N SER A 504 22.70 16.74 -17.60
CA SER A 504 23.36 17.43 -18.75
C SER A 504 24.02 16.60 -19.85
N ARG A 505 24.22 15.31 -19.70
CA ARG A 505 24.89 14.49 -20.72
C ARG A 505 24.06 13.26 -21.03
N LYS A 506 23.58 13.12 -22.27
CA LYS A 506 23.01 11.84 -22.73
C LYS A 506 24.15 10.86 -22.92
N ILE A 507 24.31 9.94 -22.01
CA ILE A 507 25.27 8.84 -22.04
C ILE A 507 24.48 7.51 -22.05
N THR A 508 24.96 6.52 -22.74
CA THR A 508 24.39 5.17 -22.69
C THR A 508 24.91 4.44 -21.46
N PHE A 509 24.18 3.40 -21.02
CA PHE A 509 24.62 2.56 -19.90
C PHE A 509 26.02 1.96 -20.17
N ASP A 510 26.28 1.46 -21.37
CA ASP A 510 27.58 0.87 -21.76
C ASP A 510 28.74 1.87 -21.64
N GLU A 511 28.53 3.13 -22.07
CA GLU A 511 29.52 4.19 -21.93
C GLU A 511 29.75 4.52 -20.45
N LEU A 512 28.68 4.57 -19.64
CA LEU A 512 28.74 4.83 -18.22
C LEU A 512 29.50 3.72 -17.47
N ALA A 513 29.18 2.46 -17.73
CA ALA A 513 29.81 1.31 -17.12
C ALA A 513 31.30 1.22 -17.50
N ALA A 514 31.66 1.51 -18.76
CA ALA A 514 33.03 1.54 -19.21
C ALA A 514 33.88 2.65 -18.54
N GLU A 515 33.27 3.81 -18.23
CA GLU A 515 33.94 4.88 -17.49
C GLU A 515 34.02 4.60 -15.97
N ASN A 516 33.14 3.73 -15.42
CA ASN A 516 32.99 3.51 -13.98
C ASN A 516 32.99 2.02 -13.60
N PRO A 517 34.17 1.41 -13.35
CA PRO A 517 34.29 -0.01 -13.05
C PRO A 517 33.47 -0.49 -11.83
N GLN A 518 33.08 0.41 -10.94
CA GLN A 518 32.24 0.07 -9.78
C GLN A 518 30.82 -0.35 -10.18
N ILE A 519 30.30 0.19 -11.30
CA ILE A 519 29.01 -0.21 -11.86
C ILE A 519 29.09 -1.67 -12.32
N GLU A 520 30.16 -2.04 -13.05
CA GLU A 520 30.36 -3.43 -13.47
C GLU A 520 30.47 -4.37 -12.26
N LYS A 521 31.18 -3.94 -11.21
CA LYS A 521 31.26 -4.70 -9.95
C LYS A 521 29.89 -4.88 -9.31
N MET A 522 29.08 -3.83 -9.23
CA MET A 522 27.71 -3.91 -8.70
C MET A 522 26.85 -4.85 -9.54
N ILE A 523 26.85 -4.71 -10.86
CA ILE A 523 26.08 -5.61 -11.75
C ILE A 523 26.50 -7.06 -11.56
N SER A 524 27.81 -7.32 -11.38
CA SER A 524 28.31 -8.68 -11.12
C SER A 524 27.79 -9.33 -9.83
N LEU A 525 27.29 -8.51 -8.86
CA LEU A 525 26.59 -9.05 -7.69
C LEU A 525 25.30 -9.76 -8.10
N PHE A 526 24.62 -9.21 -9.10
CA PHE A 526 23.32 -9.72 -9.54
C PHE A 526 23.44 -11.03 -10.34
N ASP A 527 24.64 -11.42 -10.75
CA ASP A 527 24.94 -12.73 -11.32
C ASP A 527 25.24 -13.81 -10.26
N LYS A 528 25.29 -13.41 -8.99
CA LYS A 528 25.60 -14.30 -7.86
C LYS A 528 24.33 -14.78 -7.16
N PRO A 529 24.41 -15.88 -6.39
CA PRO A 529 23.27 -16.31 -5.57
C PRO A 529 22.82 -15.25 -4.57
N PHE A 530 21.52 -15.18 -4.35
CA PHE A 530 20.88 -14.35 -3.32
C PHE A 530 20.35 -15.23 -2.19
N ILE A 531 20.24 -14.65 -1.01
CA ILE A 531 19.54 -15.24 0.13
C ILE A 531 18.23 -14.48 0.31
N LEU A 532 17.12 -15.18 0.34
CA LEU A 532 15.84 -14.61 0.76
C LEU A 532 15.75 -14.68 2.29
N SER A 533 15.55 -13.53 2.92
CA SER A 533 15.17 -13.49 4.34
C SER A 533 13.81 -14.16 4.49
N GLN A 534 13.81 -15.38 4.97
CA GLN A 534 12.58 -16.09 5.32
C GLN A 534 12.31 -15.82 6.80
N SER A 535 11.60 -14.77 7.08
CA SER A 535 11.19 -14.48 8.44
C SER A 535 9.80 -15.08 8.71
N ASP A 536 9.76 -16.25 9.33
CA ASP A 536 8.67 -16.49 10.25
C ASP A 536 8.85 -15.47 11.40
N SER A 537 8.03 -14.43 11.40
CA SER A 537 8.14 -13.31 12.32
C SER A 537 8.07 -13.75 13.79
N GLN A 538 7.41 -14.86 14.09
CA GLN A 538 7.32 -15.41 15.43
C GLN A 538 8.64 -16.07 15.84
N ILE A 539 9.27 -16.81 14.93
CA ILE A 539 10.61 -17.39 15.16
C ILE A 539 11.60 -16.27 15.43
N TYR A 540 11.58 -15.23 14.61
CA TYR A 540 12.46 -14.08 14.76
C TYR A 540 12.28 -13.40 16.13
N LYS A 541 11.05 -13.10 16.51
CA LYS A 541 10.69 -12.48 17.81
C LYS A 541 11.10 -13.33 19.01
N LEU A 542 10.95 -14.66 18.90
CA LEU A 542 11.37 -15.58 19.97
C LEU A 542 12.88 -15.56 20.16
N ILE A 543 13.67 -15.55 19.07
CA ILE A 543 15.13 -15.49 19.12
C ILE A 543 15.59 -14.13 19.65
N GLU A 544 15.07 -13.05 19.14
CA GLU A 544 15.43 -11.68 19.56
C GLU A 544 15.26 -11.47 21.06
N ASN A 545 14.13 -11.89 21.63
CA ASN A 545 13.89 -11.81 23.07
C ASN A 545 14.97 -12.53 23.92
N GLU A 546 15.45 -13.68 23.43
CA GLU A 546 16.51 -14.42 24.10
C GLU A 546 17.89 -13.75 23.93
N LEU A 547 18.15 -13.18 22.75
CA LEU A 547 19.38 -12.42 22.47
C LEU A 547 19.50 -11.18 23.34
N GLN A 548 18.40 -10.46 23.58
CA GLN A 548 18.39 -9.29 24.48
C GLN A 548 18.79 -9.70 25.92
N ALA A 549 18.32 -10.86 26.40
CA ALA A 549 18.73 -11.38 27.71
C ALA A 549 20.21 -11.76 27.76
N PHE A 550 20.75 -12.28 26.65
CA PHE A 550 22.15 -12.63 26.50
C PHE A 550 23.06 -11.39 26.46
N TYR A 551 22.70 -10.36 25.69
CA TYR A 551 23.45 -9.10 25.61
C TYR A 551 23.51 -8.38 26.96
N ASN A 552 22.43 -8.45 27.72
CA ASN A 552 22.35 -7.89 29.07
C ASN A 552 23.03 -8.76 30.16
N GLU A 553 23.81 -9.76 29.77
CA GLU A 553 24.55 -10.68 30.66
C GLU A 553 23.70 -11.46 31.67
N LYS A 554 22.41 -11.59 31.38
CA LYS A 554 21.47 -12.36 32.22
C LYS A 554 21.53 -13.86 31.95
N LYS A 555 22.09 -14.26 30.81
CA LYS A 555 22.22 -15.67 30.35
C LYS A 555 23.58 -15.92 29.72
N SER A 556 24.08 -17.14 29.84
CA SER A 556 25.26 -17.60 29.07
C SER A 556 24.87 -17.92 27.62
N ALA A 557 25.85 -18.10 26.73
CA ALA A 557 25.61 -18.52 25.35
C ALA A 557 24.92 -19.89 25.28
N GLU A 558 25.33 -20.82 26.15
CA GLU A 558 24.74 -22.16 26.24
C GLU A 558 23.29 -22.11 26.72
N GLU A 559 22.98 -21.30 27.76
CA GLU A 559 21.61 -21.11 28.24
C GLU A 559 20.72 -20.44 27.19
N THR A 560 21.26 -19.45 26.48
CA THR A 560 20.53 -18.77 25.40
C THR A 560 20.19 -19.73 24.27
N ALA A 561 21.16 -20.49 23.78
CA ALA A 561 20.96 -21.47 22.73
C ALA A 561 19.98 -22.59 23.16
N GLU A 562 20.06 -23.03 24.42
CA GLU A 562 19.11 -24.03 24.93
C GLU A 562 17.68 -23.52 25.02
N ASN A 563 17.51 -22.25 25.45
CA ASN A 563 16.19 -21.63 25.51
C ASN A 563 15.60 -21.42 24.11
N ILE A 564 16.40 -20.90 23.17
CA ILE A 564 15.99 -20.74 21.76
C ILE A 564 15.59 -22.09 21.19
N GLN A 565 16.42 -23.14 21.38
CA GLN A 565 16.12 -24.51 20.95
C GLN A 565 14.74 -24.98 21.46
N ASN A 566 14.47 -24.78 22.74
CA ASN A 566 13.23 -25.23 23.37
C ASN A 566 12.02 -24.43 22.88
N LEU A 567 12.13 -23.11 22.75
CA LEU A 567 11.08 -22.23 22.26
C LEU A 567 10.70 -22.55 20.83
N ILE A 568 11.69 -22.64 19.95
CA ILE A 568 11.47 -22.90 18.52
C ILE A 568 10.96 -24.35 18.32
N THR A 569 11.51 -25.34 19.04
CA THR A 569 10.98 -26.72 18.97
C THR A 569 9.50 -26.77 19.34
N ARG A 570 9.08 -26.04 20.39
CA ARG A 570 7.67 -25.99 20.80
C ARG A 570 6.81 -25.31 19.73
N TYR A 571 7.26 -24.16 19.23
CA TYR A 571 6.56 -23.42 18.17
C TYR A 571 6.36 -24.25 16.90
N LEU A 572 7.37 -24.99 16.47
CA LEU A 572 7.30 -25.85 15.27
C LEU A 572 6.39 -27.08 15.46
N CYS A 573 6.04 -27.45 16.71
CA CYS A 573 5.16 -28.58 17.02
C CYS A 573 3.69 -28.16 17.26
N GLU A 574 3.43 -26.88 17.47
CA GLU A 574 2.08 -26.31 17.60
C GLU A 574 1.46 -26.05 16.23
#